data_e508d58c1dc2c3cd9ec8d6cc236b1df8
#
_entry.id   e508d58c1dc2c3cd9ec8d6cc236b1df8
#
_cell.length_a   1.000
_cell.length_b   1.000
_cell.length_c   1.000
_cell.angle_alpha   90.00
_cell.angle_beta   90.00
_cell.angle_gamma   90.00
#
_symmetry.space_group_name_H-M   'P 1'
#
loop_
_entity.id
_entity.type
_entity.pdbx_description
1 polymer ?
#
loop_
_entity_poly.entity_id
_entity_poly.type
_entity_poly.pdbx_seq_one_letter_code
_entity_poly.pdbx_strand_id
1 'polypeptide(L)'
;MKKVFVVGPAKSYSKWIKNHELTDKIEEADIVMFTGGEDVDPSLYGAHRHPTTYSNIQRDLEEKAVFEKVKPNQLCVGICRGSQFLCVMNGGKLVQNVSNHAMFGTHEIFGITRGDKWEITSTHHQMQYPFNLNGGDYEVLYASSHRSDFYEGDGIEYLPVEPEIVLYKVSGKPVCLAIQGHPEMMRPEATTLEMLNQLIDKYVTK
;
A
#
# COMPACT_ATOMS: atom_id res chain seq x y z
N MET A 1 5.95 19.64 11.82
CA MET A 1 6.65 18.36 11.60
C MET A 1 5.57 17.28 11.70
N LYS A 2 5.54 16.30 10.80
CA LYS A 2 4.52 15.25 10.78
C LYS A 2 4.85 14.19 11.85
N LYS A 3 3.88 13.78 12.66
CA LYS A 3 4.05 12.67 13.60
C LYS A 3 3.67 11.36 12.94
N VAL A 4 4.58 10.38 12.94
CA VAL A 4 4.40 9.08 12.30
C VAL A 4 4.35 7.97 13.36
N PHE A 5 3.24 7.25 13.42
CA PHE A 5 3.10 6.01 14.17
C PHE A 5 3.31 4.84 13.22
N VAL A 6 4.33 4.01 13.50
CA VAL A 6 4.66 2.85 12.65
C VAL A 6 4.09 1.58 13.25
N VAL A 7 3.22 0.92 12.50
CA VAL A 7 2.64 -0.40 12.79
C VAL A 7 3.53 -1.46 12.13
N GLY A 8 4.11 -2.34 12.93
CA GLY A 8 5.04 -3.36 12.46
C GLY A 8 6.44 -3.22 13.06
N PRO A 9 7.34 -4.16 12.73
CA PRO A 9 8.58 -4.35 13.48
C PRO A 9 9.65 -3.27 13.24
N ALA A 10 9.61 -2.55 12.10
CA ALA A 10 10.72 -1.69 11.69
C ALA A 10 10.31 -0.23 11.51
N LYS A 11 10.69 0.62 12.47
CA LYS A 11 10.47 2.08 12.40
C LYS A 11 11.21 2.75 11.24
N SER A 12 12.21 2.09 10.65
CA SER A 12 12.97 2.57 9.49
C SER A 12 12.15 2.74 8.20
N TYR A 13 10.94 2.16 8.14
CA TYR A 13 10.03 2.34 7.02
C TYR A 13 9.61 3.81 6.79
N SER A 14 9.65 4.65 7.83
CA SER A 14 9.30 6.07 7.71
C SER A 14 10.44 6.97 7.22
N LYS A 15 11.68 6.49 7.13
CA LYS A 15 12.87 7.34 6.91
C LYS A 15 12.85 8.18 5.62
N TRP A 16 12.05 7.79 4.64
CA TRP A 16 11.88 8.52 3.38
C TRP A 16 10.91 9.70 3.47
N ILE A 17 10.11 9.77 4.54
CA ILE A 17 9.16 10.88 4.76
C ILE A 17 9.93 12.11 5.24
N LYS A 18 9.78 13.22 4.52
CA LYS A 18 10.42 14.49 4.90
C LYS A 18 9.72 15.15 6.09
N ASN A 19 10.50 15.81 6.93
CA ASN A 19 10.00 16.62 8.05
C ASN A 19 9.05 15.84 8.98
N HIS A 20 9.48 14.65 9.43
CA HIS A 20 8.70 13.84 10.36
C HIS A 20 9.46 13.55 11.67
N GLU A 21 8.70 13.17 12.67
CA GLU A 21 9.16 12.56 13.91
C GLU A 21 8.32 11.31 14.21
N LEU A 22 8.91 10.36 14.93
CA LEU A 22 8.20 9.16 15.35
C LEU A 22 7.41 9.44 16.64
N THR A 23 6.23 8.81 16.74
CA THR A 23 5.46 8.75 17.97
C THR A 23 5.08 7.31 18.31
N ASP A 24 4.98 6.99 19.60
CA ASP A 24 4.47 5.70 20.06
C ASP A 24 2.97 5.79 20.46
N LYS A 25 2.34 6.94 20.24
CA LYS A 25 0.93 7.20 20.52
C LYS A 25 0.16 7.42 19.23
N ILE A 26 -0.72 6.47 18.90
CA ILE A 26 -1.52 6.53 17.68
C ILE A 26 -2.43 7.77 17.63
N GLU A 27 -2.95 8.20 18.78
CA GLU A 27 -3.84 9.35 18.90
C GLU A 27 -3.17 10.70 18.58
N GLU A 28 -1.83 10.76 18.65
CA GLU A 28 -1.02 11.94 18.32
C GLU A 28 -0.49 11.93 16.87
N ALA A 29 -0.66 10.80 16.15
CA ALA A 29 -0.09 10.65 14.82
C ALA A 29 -0.87 11.44 13.77
N ASP A 30 -0.15 12.05 12.84
CA ASP A 30 -0.70 12.56 11.57
C ASP A 30 -0.76 11.43 10.52
N ILE A 31 0.20 10.49 10.63
CA ILE A 31 0.36 9.35 9.72
C ILE A 31 0.43 8.06 10.53
N VAL A 32 -0.38 7.08 10.16
CA VAL A 32 -0.29 5.70 10.65
C VAL A 32 0.24 4.82 9.53
N MET A 33 1.47 4.30 9.68
CA MET A 33 2.19 3.57 8.64
C MET A 33 2.15 2.07 8.89
N PHE A 34 1.65 1.30 7.92
CA PHE A 34 1.64 -0.16 7.89
C PHE A 34 2.81 -0.67 7.05
N THR A 35 3.63 -1.54 7.61
CA THR A 35 4.90 -1.98 7.00
C THR A 35 4.76 -3.20 6.10
N GLY A 36 5.79 -3.50 5.31
CA GLY A 36 5.93 -4.72 4.53
C GLY A 36 6.07 -5.98 5.39
N GLY A 37 6.16 -7.12 4.74
CA GLY A 37 6.35 -8.44 5.38
C GLY A 37 5.61 -9.56 4.66
N GLU A 38 5.19 -10.59 5.43
CA GLU A 38 4.45 -11.75 4.94
C GLU A 38 3.11 -11.33 4.33
N ASP A 39 2.52 -12.20 3.49
CA ASP A 39 1.25 -11.93 2.81
C ASP A 39 0.09 -11.70 3.79
N VAL A 40 -0.94 -11.00 3.34
CA VAL A 40 -2.20 -10.85 4.07
C VAL A 40 -3.01 -12.14 3.96
N ASP A 41 -3.58 -12.60 5.06
CA ASP A 41 -4.33 -13.85 5.10
C ASP A 41 -5.61 -13.75 4.23
N PRO A 42 -5.80 -14.70 3.30
CA PRO A 42 -6.94 -14.70 2.38
C PRO A 42 -8.30 -14.73 3.06
N SER A 43 -8.40 -15.24 4.28
CA SER A 43 -9.65 -15.22 5.05
C SER A 43 -10.19 -13.81 5.33
N LEU A 44 -9.30 -12.79 5.35
CA LEU A 44 -9.70 -11.41 5.59
C LEU A 44 -10.41 -10.75 4.40
N TYR A 45 -10.26 -11.30 3.20
CA TYR A 45 -10.92 -10.82 1.98
C TYR A 45 -11.75 -11.89 1.26
N GLY A 46 -12.08 -12.98 2.01
CA GLY A 46 -13.01 -14.03 1.57
C GLY A 46 -12.51 -14.86 0.39
N ALA A 47 -11.20 -15.05 0.27
CA ALA A 47 -10.57 -15.82 -0.79
C ALA A 47 -10.03 -17.16 -0.29
N HIS A 48 -9.93 -18.15 -1.18
CA HIS A 48 -9.18 -19.37 -0.93
C HIS A 48 -7.67 -19.07 -0.96
N ARG A 49 -6.92 -19.76 -0.12
CA ARG A 49 -5.46 -19.60 -0.06
C ARG A 49 -4.81 -20.15 -1.32
N HIS A 50 -4.05 -19.32 -2.02
CA HIS A 50 -3.18 -19.76 -3.10
C HIS A 50 -1.95 -20.51 -2.55
N PRO A 51 -1.40 -21.53 -3.25
CA PRO A 51 -0.22 -22.26 -2.78
C PRO A 51 1.03 -21.40 -2.50
N THR A 52 1.17 -20.26 -3.17
CA THR A 52 2.28 -19.32 -2.95
C THR A 52 2.06 -18.38 -1.76
N THR A 53 0.85 -18.33 -1.18
CA THR A 53 0.52 -17.42 -0.10
C THR A 53 1.10 -17.89 1.24
N TYR A 54 1.93 -17.04 1.85
CA TYR A 54 2.51 -17.25 3.17
C TYR A 54 2.12 -16.11 4.11
N SER A 55 1.14 -16.34 4.97
CA SER A 55 0.52 -15.32 5.81
C SER A 55 0.60 -15.63 7.30
N ASN A 56 0.47 -14.58 8.12
CA ASN A 56 0.37 -14.64 9.57
C ASN A 56 -0.92 -13.96 10.02
N ILE A 57 -1.98 -14.75 10.21
CA ILE A 57 -3.31 -14.23 10.58
C ILE A 57 -3.28 -13.47 11.93
N GLN A 58 -2.43 -13.87 12.88
CA GLN A 58 -2.33 -13.18 14.17
C GLN A 58 -1.86 -11.73 13.98
N ARG A 59 -0.81 -11.53 13.17
CA ARG A 59 -0.34 -10.18 12.78
C ARG A 59 -1.45 -9.38 12.09
N ASP A 60 -2.16 -10.00 11.16
CA ASP A 60 -3.24 -9.35 10.42
C ASP A 60 -4.35 -8.84 11.36
N LEU A 61 -4.75 -9.65 12.34
CA LEU A 61 -5.76 -9.29 13.33
C LEU A 61 -5.28 -8.18 14.27
N GLU A 62 -4.02 -8.20 14.69
CA GLU A 62 -3.42 -7.14 15.50
C GLU A 62 -3.36 -5.81 14.73
N GLU A 63 -2.92 -5.84 13.47
CA GLU A 63 -2.90 -4.65 12.61
C GLU A 63 -4.30 -4.14 12.27
N LYS A 64 -5.29 -5.03 12.10
CA LYS A 64 -6.70 -4.67 11.93
C LYS A 64 -7.23 -3.93 13.16
N ALA A 65 -6.92 -4.41 14.36
CA ALA A 65 -7.31 -3.73 15.60
C ALA A 65 -6.66 -2.34 15.76
N VAL A 66 -5.47 -2.15 15.17
CA VAL A 66 -4.85 -0.81 15.07
C VAL A 66 -5.56 0.04 14.04
N PHE A 67 -5.85 -0.50 12.83
CA PHE A 67 -6.55 0.23 11.77
C PHE A 67 -7.92 0.75 12.23
N GLU A 68 -8.66 -0.04 12.99
CA GLU A 68 -9.97 0.35 13.55
C GLU A 68 -9.91 1.51 14.56
N LYS A 69 -8.71 1.82 15.10
CA LYS A 69 -8.47 2.97 16.00
C LYS A 69 -8.03 4.23 15.26
N VAL A 70 -7.69 4.12 13.98
CA VAL A 70 -7.24 5.28 13.20
C VAL A 70 -8.40 6.24 13.00
N LYS A 71 -8.16 7.52 13.28
CA LYS A 71 -9.16 8.58 13.16
C LYS A 71 -9.32 9.03 11.70
N PRO A 72 -10.49 9.56 11.29
CA PRO A 72 -10.71 10.02 9.93
C PRO A 72 -9.77 11.16 9.46
N ASN A 73 -9.19 11.91 10.39
CA ASN A 73 -8.24 12.99 10.09
C ASN A 73 -6.77 12.53 10.05
N GLN A 74 -6.49 11.26 10.24
CA GLN A 74 -5.16 10.67 10.12
C GLN A 74 -5.01 10.01 8.75
N LEU A 75 -3.83 10.09 8.14
CA LEU A 75 -3.52 9.40 6.89
C LEU A 75 -2.95 8.01 7.21
N CYS A 76 -3.56 6.95 6.67
CA CYS A 76 -2.89 5.65 6.61
C CYS A 76 -1.93 5.59 5.43
N VAL A 77 -0.71 5.11 5.65
CA VAL A 77 0.27 4.83 4.59
C VAL A 77 0.66 3.37 4.66
N GLY A 78 0.47 2.62 3.57
CA GLY A 78 0.84 1.20 3.47
C GLY A 78 2.01 1.01 2.51
N ILE A 79 3.01 0.22 2.92
CA ILE A 79 4.18 -0.11 2.12
C ILE A 79 4.20 -1.60 1.82
N CYS A 80 4.28 -1.99 0.54
CA CYS A 80 4.32 -3.36 0.06
C CYS A 80 3.16 -4.20 0.64
N ARG A 81 3.42 -5.19 1.51
CA ARG A 81 2.35 -5.92 2.23
C ARG A 81 1.38 -4.96 2.95
N GLY A 82 1.87 -3.85 3.53
CA GLY A 82 1.01 -2.84 4.16
C GLY A 82 0.04 -2.18 3.18
N SER A 83 0.41 -2.02 1.91
CA SER A 83 -0.50 -1.51 0.87
C SER A 83 -1.61 -2.52 0.54
N GLN A 84 -1.27 -3.80 0.49
CA GLN A 84 -2.20 -4.91 0.29
C GLN A 84 -3.17 -5.03 1.48
N PHE A 85 -2.64 -4.91 2.71
CA PHE A 85 -3.46 -4.87 3.92
C PHE A 85 -4.46 -3.70 3.90
N LEU A 86 -4.04 -2.49 3.54
CA LEU A 86 -4.95 -1.35 3.41
C LEU A 86 -6.00 -1.55 2.31
N CYS A 87 -5.64 -2.21 1.19
CA CYS A 87 -6.60 -2.63 0.17
C CYS A 87 -7.71 -3.50 0.78
N VAL A 88 -7.33 -4.55 1.51
CA VAL A 88 -8.25 -5.48 2.18
C VAL A 88 -9.09 -4.77 3.24
N MET A 89 -8.50 -3.91 4.07
CA MET A 89 -9.22 -3.14 5.09
C MET A 89 -10.26 -2.19 4.48
N ASN A 90 -10.08 -1.79 3.23
CA ASN A 90 -11.04 -1.00 2.47
C ASN A 90 -12.07 -1.84 1.70
N GLY A 91 -11.98 -3.18 1.75
CA GLY A 91 -12.91 -4.11 1.10
C GLY A 91 -12.47 -4.57 -0.29
N GLY A 92 -11.24 -4.23 -0.68
CA GLY A 92 -10.61 -4.74 -1.90
C GLY A 92 -10.18 -6.21 -1.75
N LYS A 93 -9.76 -6.80 -2.87
CA LYS A 93 -9.19 -8.14 -2.94
C LYS A 93 -7.68 -8.08 -3.23
N LEU A 94 -7.02 -9.23 -3.31
CA LEU A 94 -5.63 -9.36 -3.70
C LEU A 94 -5.48 -10.35 -4.86
N VAL A 95 -4.64 -9.99 -5.83
CA VAL A 95 -3.97 -10.96 -6.70
C VAL A 95 -2.96 -11.66 -5.82
N GLN A 96 -3.09 -12.99 -5.66
CA GLN A 96 -2.27 -13.76 -4.72
C GLN A 96 -0.97 -14.28 -5.33
N ASN A 97 -0.86 -14.27 -6.66
CA ASN A 97 0.35 -14.66 -7.38
C ASN A 97 0.43 -13.87 -8.69
N VAL A 98 1.49 -13.10 -8.83
CA VAL A 98 1.76 -12.29 -10.02
C VAL A 98 3.22 -12.46 -10.43
N SER A 99 3.47 -12.67 -11.73
CA SER A 99 4.84 -12.77 -12.26
C SER A 99 5.48 -11.40 -12.46
N ASN A 100 6.81 -11.38 -12.58
CA ASN A 100 7.63 -10.23 -12.99
C ASN A 100 7.61 -9.01 -12.06
N HIS A 101 7.08 -9.15 -10.82
CA HIS A 101 7.11 -8.11 -9.79
C HIS A 101 8.01 -8.42 -8.58
N ALA A 102 8.34 -9.69 -8.34
CA ALA A 102 9.30 -10.10 -7.32
C ALA A 102 10.74 -10.05 -7.86
N MET A 103 11.23 -8.86 -8.18
CA MET A 103 12.53 -8.61 -8.78
C MET A 103 13.41 -7.74 -7.88
N PHE A 104 14.73 -7.93 -7.97
CA PHE A 104 15.68 -6.96 -7.40
C PHE A 104 15.82 -5.78 -8.36
N GLY A 105 15.60 -4.56 -7.86
CA GLY A 105 15.74 -3.34 -8.66
C GLY A 105 14.48 -2.46 -8.64
N THR A 106 14.38 -1.64 -9.67
CA THR A 106 13.26 -0.73 -9.89
C THR A 106 12.57 -1.02 -11.23
N HIS A 107 11.35 -0.55 -11.36
CA HIS A 107 10.64 -0.49 -12.63
C HIS A 107 9.89 0.83 -12.78
N GLU A 108 9.55 1.17 -14.01
CA GLU A 108 8.77 2.36 -14.35
C GLU A 108 7.32 2.20 -13.94
N ILE A 109 6.78 3.23 -13.32
CA ILE A 109 5.35 3.44 -13.07
C ILE A 109 4.90 4.72 -13.76
N PHE A 110 3.65 4.77 -14.18
CA PHE A 110 3.06 5.93 -14.84
C PHE A 110 1.81 6.41 -14.12
N GLY A 111 1.65 7.72 -14.05
CA GLY A 111 0.48 8.38 -13.48
C GLY A 111 -0.75 8.20 -14.39
N ILE A 112 -1.82 7.60 -13.89
CA ILE A 112 -3.04 7.31 -14.66
C ILE A 112 -3.66 8.59 -15.23
N THR A 113 -3.71 9.64 -14.43
CA THR A 113 -4.31 10.93 -14.85
C THR A 113 -3.28 11.92 -15.40
N ARG A 114 -2.04 11.90 -14.86
CA ARG A 114 -1.01 12.89 -15.18
C ARG A 114 -0.12 12.48 -16.36
N GLY A 115 0.04 11.17 -16.58
CA GLY A 115 0.94 10.63 -17.59
C GLY A 115 2.43 10.80 -17.26
N ASP A 116 2.77 11.31 -16.06
CA ASP A 116 4.14 11.39 -15.58
C ASP A 116 4.68 9.99 -15.25
N LYS A 117 6.01 9.86 -15.29
CA LYS A 117 6.69 8.57 -15.12
C LYS A 117 7.70 8.65 -14.00
N TRP A 118 7.77 7.58 -13.21
CA TRP A 118 8.67 7.44 -12.08
C TRP A 118 9.21 6.03 -11.99
N GLU A 119 10.28 5.84 -11.24
CA GLU A 119 10.84 4.53 -10.92
C GLU A 119 10.48 4.14 -9.49
N ILE A 120 10.04 2.90 -9.25
CA ILE A 120 9.79 2.36 -7.93
C ILE A 120 10.41 0.97 -7.77
N THR A 121 10.76 0.57 -6.55
CA THR A 121 11.24 -0.79 -6.25
C THR A 121 10.13 -1.83 -6.42
N SER A 122 10.51 -3.06 -6.79
CA SER A 122 9.57 -4.16 -7.02
C SER A 122 10.07 -5.45 -6.37
N THR A 123 9.45 -5.84 -5.25
CA THR A 123 9.83 -7.06 -4.50
C THR A 123 8.60 -7.87 -4.06
N HIS A 124 7.45 -7.68 -4.71
CA HIS A 124 6.19 -8.30 -4.33
C HIS A 124 5.75 -9.36 -5.34
N HIS A 125 5.15 -10.45 -4.86
CA HIS A 125 4.50 -11.48 -5.67
C HIS A 125 2.98 -11.47 -5.52
N GLN A 126 2.45 -10.61 -4.67
CA GLN A 126 1.02 -10.31 -4.54
C GLN A 126 0.77 -8.85 -4.89
N MET A 127 -0.46 -8.52 -5.28
CA MET A 127 -0.83 -7.18 -5.72
C MET A 127 -2.21 -6.80 -5.20
N GLN A 128 -2.38 -5.54 -4.82
CA GLN A 128 -3.69 -5.01 -4.44
C GLN A 128 -4.66 -5.04 -5.64
N TYR A 129 -5.92 -5.40 -5.38
CA TYR A 129 -6.98 -5.44 -6.37
C TYR A 129 -8.18 -4.62 -5.88
N PRO A 130 -8.22 -3.31 -6.18
CA PRO A 130 -9.31 -2.42 -5.76
C PRO A 130 -10.54 -2.48 -6.67
N PHE A 131 -10.48 -3.15 -7.82
CA PHE A 131 -11.46 -3.06 -8.90
C PHE A 131 -12.82 -3.70 -8.60
N ASN A 132 -12.96 -4.37 -7.46
CA ASN A 132 -14.24 -4.83 -6.93
C ASN A 132 -14.98 -3.78 -6.06
N LEU A 133 -14.34 -2.63 -5.79
CA LEU A 133 -14.91 -1.52 -5.03
C LEU A 133 -15.73 -0.59 -5.93
N ASN A 134 -16.53 0.29 -5.32
CA ASN A 134 -17.18 1.37 -6.08
C ASN A 134 -16.14 2.37 -6.57
N GLY A 135 -16.35 2.91 -7.77
CA GLY A 135 -15.37 3.82 -8.41
C GLY A 135 -15.09 5.12 -7.67
N GLY A 136 -15.90 5.51 -6.67
CA GLY A 136 -15.65 6.65 -5.79
C GLY A 136 -14.81 6.33 -4.55
N ASP A 137 -14.65 5.06 -4.22
CA ASP A 137 -14.00 4.59 -2.99
C ASP A 137 -12.49 4.46 -3.13
N TYR A 138 -11.98 4.45 -4.37
CA TYR A 138 -10.54 4.35 -4.66
C TYR A 138 -10.15 5.14 -5.91
N GLU A 139 -8.85 5.40 -6.02
CA GLU A 139 -8.23 6.01 -7.20
C GLU A 139 -6.85 5.35 -7.42
N VAL A 140 -6.64 4.71 -8.55
CA VAL A 140 -5.30 4.25 -8.95
C VAL A 140 -4.53 5.48 -9.41
N LEU A 141 -3.58 5.92 -8.61
CA LEU A 141 -2.75 7.10 -8.91
C LEU A 141 -1.65 6.75 -9.91
N TYR A 142 -0.99 5.61 -9.67
CA TYR A 142 0.11 5.10 -10.50
C TYR A 142 -0.02 3.59 -10.70
N ALA A 143 0.33 3.15 -11.90
CA ALA A 143 0.38 1.75 -12.29
C ALA A 143 1.69 1.44 -13.00
N SER A 144 2.14 0.19 -12.97
CA SER A 144 3.18 -0.27 -13.89
C SER A 144 2.59 -0.48 -15.30
N SER A 145 3.43 -0.36 -16.33
CA SER A 145 3.13 -0.94 -17.63
C SER A 145 2.91 -2.45 -17.42
N HIS A 146 2.03 -3.05 -18.21
CA HIS A 146 1.67 -4.48 -18.08
C HIS A 146 2.94 -5.35 -18.14
N ARG A 147 3.34 -5.91 -17.00
CA ARG A 147 4.58 -6.66 -16.80
C ARG A 147 4.33 -8.13 -16.58
N SER A 148 3.16 -8.46 -16.04
CA SER A 148 2.80 -9.82 -15.68
C SER A 148 2.55 -10.67 -16.91
N ASP A 149 3.20 -11.83 -16.99
CA ASP A 149 2.84 -12.89 -17.94
C ASP A 149 1.60 -13.65 -17.47
N PHE A 150 1.41 -13.72 -16.15
CA PHE A 150 0.23 -14.29 -15.51
C PHE A 150 -0.06 -13.58 -14.18
N TYR A 151 -1.31 -13.66 -13.76
CA TYR A 151 -1.79 -13.29 -12.43
C TYR A 151 -2.89 -14.26 -11.98
N GLU A 152 -2.92 -14.58 -10.69
CA GLU A 152 -3.85 -15.52 -10.09
C GLU A 152 -4.42 -14.95 -8.80
N GLY A 153 -5.73 -14.99 -8.66
CA GLY A 153 -6.44 -14.56 -7.47
C GLY A 153 -7.87 -15.08 -7.49
N ASP A 154 -8.42 -15.44 -6.34
CA ASP A 154 -9.75 -16.01 -6.23
C ASP A 154 -10.83 -15.01 -6.66
N GLY A 155 -11.56 -15.35 -7.72
CA GLY A 155 -12.58 -14.49 -8.31
C GLY A 155 -12.02 -13.26 -9.04
N ILE A 156 -10.78 -13.32 -9.51
CA ILE A 156 -10.14 -12.28 -10.33
C ILE A 156 -9.95 -12.84 -11.75
N GLU A 157 -10.81 -12.46 -12.67
CA GLU A 157 -10.76 -12.88 -14.07
C GLU A 157 -10.03 -11.86 -14.96
N TYR A 158 -10.01 -10.59 -14.56
CA TYR A 158 -9.44 -9.51 -15.35
C TYR A 158 -8.73 -8.48 -14.47
N LEU A 159 -7.53 -8.09 -14.84
CA LEU A 159 -6.72 -7.05 -14.21
C LEU A 159 -6.60 -5.85 -15.18
N PRO A 160 -7.35 -4.75 -14.96
CA PRO A 160 -7.38 -3.61 -15.88
C PRO A 160 -6.03 -2.93 -16.04
N VAL A 161 -5.31 -2.78 -14.92
CA VAL A 161 -3.95 -2.26 -14.82
C VAL A 161 -3.27 -2.92 -13.63
N GLU A 162 -1.95 -2.85 -13.53
CA GLU A 162 -1.16 -3.34 -12.40
C GLU A 162 -0.91 -2.19 -11.41
N PRO A 163 -1.76 -2.04 -10.35
CA PRO A 163 -1.72 -0.87 -9.49
C PRO A 163 -0.49 -0.86 -8.57
N GLU A 164 0.22 0.25 -8.57
CA GLU A 164 1.41 0.46 -7.76
C GLU A 164 1.19 1.46 -6.62
N ILE A 165 0.42 2.52 -6.88
CA ILE A 165 0.01 3.48 -5.84
C ILE A 165 -1.49 3.71 -5.95
N VAL A 166 -2.22 3.37 -4.89
CA VAL A 166 -3.68 3.53 -4.81
C VAL A 166 -4.04 4.40 -3.62
N LEU A 167 -4.99 5.29 -3.84
CA LEU A 167 -5.62 6.07 -2.79
C LEU A 167 -7.02 5.52 -2.51
N TYR A 168 -7.29 5.14 -1.26
CA TYR A 168 -8.61 4.72 -0.80
C TYR A 168 -9.29 5.83 -0.02
N LYS A 169 -10.58 6.06 -0.32
CA LYS A 169 -11.44 7.11 0.27
C LYS A 169 -12.81 6.54 0.64
N VAL A 170 -12.84 5.38 1.23
CA VAL A 170 -14.08 4.70 1.62
C VAL A 170 -14.77 5.47 2.74
N SER A 171 -16.06 5.75 2.60
CA SER A 171 -16.84 6.48 3.60
C SER A 171 -16.78 5.81 4.98
N GLY A 172 -16.53 6.59 6.02
CA GLY A 172 -16.40 6.11 7.40
C GLY A 172 -15.06 5.50 7.75
N LYS A 173 -14.09 5.47 6.81
CA LYS A 173 -12.73 5.00 7.04
C LYS A 173 -11.71 6.13 6.90
N PRO A 174 -10.49 5.99 7.46
CA PRO A 174 -9.42 6.94 7.19
C PRO A 174 -9.00 6.90 5.71
N VAL A 175 -8.48 8.02 5.21
CA VAL A 175 -7.86 8.04 3.88
C VAL A 175 -6.59 7.18 3.91
N CYS A 176 -6.42 6.31 2.91
CA CYS A 176 -5.29 5.40 2.84
C CYS A 176 -4.50 5.61 1.53
N LEU A 177 -3.20 5.88 1.65
CA LEU A 177 -2.24 5.91 0.55
C LEU A 177 -1.46 4.59 0.56
N ALA A 178 -1.76 3.72 -0.38
CA ALA A 178 -1.20 2.37 -0.49
C ALA A 178 -0.13 2.33 -1.58
N ILE A 179 1.12 2.09 -1.19
CA ILE A 179 2.31 2.09 -2.06
C ILE A 179 2.86 0.66 -2.11
N GLN A 180 2.80 0.03 -3.29
CA GLN A 180 3.20 -1.37 -3.45
C GLN A 180 4.72 -1.57 -3.37
N GLY A 181 5.51 -0.61 -3.84
CA GLY A 181 6.97 -0.63 -3.74
C GLY A 181 7.50 -0.26 -2.35
N HIS A 182 8.82 -0.23 -2.21
CA HIS A 182 9.57 0.06 -0.98
C HIS A 182 10.34 1.39 -1.06
N PRO A 183 9.71 2.54 -0.77
CA PRO A 183 10.41 3.83 -0.76
C PRO A 183 11.60 3.88 0.18
N GLU A 184 11.53 3.15 1.30
CA GLU A 184 12.61 3.09 2.30
C GLU A 184 13.87 2.37 1.79
N MET A 185 13.78 1.62 0.71
CA MET A 185 14.91 0.95 0.05
C MET A 185 15.51 1.78 -1.10
N MET A 186 14.84 2.87 -1.49
CA MET A 186 15.32 3.73 -2.56
C MET A 186 16.50 4.60 -2.10
N ARG A 187 17.32 5.05 -3.06
CA ARG A 187 18.38 6.01 -2.77
C ARG A 187 17.78 7.33 -2.34
N PRO A 188 18.38 8.05 -1.36
CA PRO A 188 17.83 9.30 -0.83
C PRO A 188 17.59 10.40 -1.88
N GLU A 189 18.37 10.40 -2.96
CA GLU A 189 18.28 11.33 -4.08
C GLU A 189 17.24 10.95 -5.15
N ALA A 190 16.56 9.81 -4.99
CA ALA A 190 15.55 9.36 -5.96
C ALA A 190 14.40 10.37 -6.05
N THR A 191 14.13 10.87 -7.25
CA THR A 191 13.09 11.88 -7.50
C THR A 191 11.68 11.36 -7.17
N THR A 192 11.47 10.04 -7.23
CA THR A 192 10.23 9.39 -6.79
C THR A 192 9.91 9.69 -5.32
N LEU A 193 10.92 9.81 -4.45
CA LEU A 193 10.69 10.14 -3.04
C LEU A 193 10.11 11.55 -2.87
N GLU A 194 10.47 12.49 -3.76
CA GLU A 194 9.87 13.82 -3.79
C GLU A 194 8.40 13.75 -4.16
N MET A 195 8.06 13.03 -5.22
CA MET A 195 6.68 12.80 -5.66
C MET A 195 5.84 12.15 -4.55
N LEU A 196 6.36 11.11 -3.87
CA LEU A 196 5.67 10.46 -2.76
C LEU A 196 5.45 11.39 -1.57
N ASN A 197 6.42 12.25 -1.24
CA ASN A 197 6.26 13.27 -0.21
C ASN A 197 5.20 14.31 -0.56
N GLN A 198 5.11 14.72 -1.83
CA GLN A 198 4.03 15.60 -2.31
C GLN A 198 2.64 14.94 -2.16
N LEU A 199 2.53 13.62 -2.40
CA LEU A 199 1.29 12.89 -2.15
C LEU A 199 0.95 12.87 -0.65
N ILE A 200 1.93 12.60 0.22
CA ILE A 200 1.72 12.67 1.67
C ILE A 200 1.26 14.07 2.09
N ASP A 201 1.94 15.11 1.65
CA ASP A 201 1.60 16.50 2.01
C ASP A 201 0.21 16.92 1.52
N LYS A 202 -0.25 16.34 0.40
CA LYS A 202 -1.59 16.57 -0.14
C LYS A 202 -2.70 15.93 0.71
N TYR A 203 -2.44 14.77 1.31
CA TYR A 203 -3.49 13.99 1.99
C TYR A 203 -3.39 13.98 3.52
N VAL A 204 -2.27 14.43 4.11
CA VAL A 204 -2.21 14.72 5.55
C VAL A 204 -3.03 15.96 5.83
N THR A 205 -4.13 15.80 6.58
CA THR A 205 -4.92 16.94 7.05
C THR A 205 -4.24 17.57 8.26
N LYS A 206 -4.07 18.88 8.25
CA LYS A 206 -3.57 19.66 9.39
C LYS A 206 -4.68 19.96 10.39
#